data_993dce93b0544a5ea2cc20810f0fa412
#
_entry.id   993dce93b0544a5ea2cc20810f0fa412
#
_cell.length_a   1.000
_cell.length_b   1.000
_cell.length_c   1.000
_cell.angle_alpha   90.00
_cell.angle_beta   90.00
_cell.angle_gamma   90.00
#
_symmetry.space_group_name_H-M   'P 1'
#
loop_
_entity.id
_entity.type
_entity.pdbx_description
1 polymer ?
#
loop_
_entity_poly.entity_id
_entity_poly.type
_entity_poly.pdbx_seq_one_letter_code
_entity_poly.pdbx_strand_id
1 'polypeptide(L)'
;MNNSSTYKVSLLSLGSNLGNRKKNIQNCIHSINNCKNIKVVAVSSLYESSPMYNLSQQDYINCVIEIETTLKPLKLLKNNQLIEKNMGRVRSLARNQPRTIDIDILTYNSEIISEENLRVPHPRIFERKFVLNPLFELKGNIVIPGNDKKIEDLIKELDKKSDKI
;
A
#
# COMPACT_ATOMS: atom_id res chain seq x y z
N MET A 1 36.40 -0.92 2.99
CA MET A 1 35.23 -0.54 3.80
C MET A 1 33.99 -1.13 3.12
N ASN A 2 33.42 -2.21 3.67
CA ASN A 2 32.25 -2.86 3.11
C ASN A 2 31.02 -2.00 3.39
N ASN A 3 30.60 -1.17 2.42
CA ASN A 3 29.24 -0.64 2.38
C ASN A 3 28.30 -1.79 2.02
N SER A 4 28.02 -2.68 2.95
CA SER A 4 26.87 -3.57 2.82
C SER A 4 25.64 -2.68 2.94
N SER A 5 25.11 -2.28 1.79
CA SER A 5 23.83 -1.61 1.68
C SER A 5 22.78 -2.54 2.30
N THR A 6 22.42 -2.27 3.55
CA THR A 6 21.47 -3.11 4.29
C THR A 6 20.09 -2.86 3.72
N TYR A 7 19.51 -3.87 3.07
CA TYR A 7 18.13 -3.82 2.59
C TYR A 7 17.17 -3.66 3.76
N LYS A 8 16.17 -2.85 3.55
CA LYS A 8 15.04 -2.61 4.45
C LYS A 8 13.80 -3.24 3.85
N VAL A 9 12.97 -3.83 4.68
CA VAL A 9 11.69 -4.41 4.26
C VAL A 9 10.60 -3.36 4.35
N SER A 10 9.83 -3.20 3.30
CA SER A 10 8.67 -2.30 3.28
C SER A 10 7.46 -3.01 2.69
N LEU A 11 6.30 -2.75 3.25
CA LEU A 11 5.02 -3.20 2.71
C LEU A 11 4.35 -2.03 2.02
N LEU A 12 3.92 -2.25 0.78
CA LEU A 12 3.24 -1.25 -0.04
C LEU A 12 1.82 -1.74 -0.35
N SER A 13 0.84 -0.84 -0.27
CA SER A 13 -0.50 -1.07 -0.80
C SER A 13 -0.60 -0.49 -2.20
N LEU A 14 -1.12 -1.27 -3.13
CA LEU A 14 -1.40 -0.86 -4.50
C LEU A 14 -2.91 -0.88 -4.73
N GLY A 15 -3.45 0.18 -5.35
CA GLY A 15 -4.87 0.27 -5.66
C GLY A 15 -5.13 0.91 -7.02
N SER A 16 -6.12 0.40 -7.76
CA SER A 16 -6.53 0.94 -9.07
C SER A 16 -8.05 0.87 -9.22
N ASN A 17 -8.68 1.97 -9.66
CA ASN A 17 -10.11 2.01 -9.98
C ASN A 17 -10.43 2.73 -11.31
N LEU A 18 -9.46 2.78 -12.22
CA LEU A 18 -9.61 3.40 -13.54
C LEU A 18 -9.07 2.48 -14.63
N GLY A 19 -9.82 2.31 -15.72
CA GLY A 19 -9.40 1.52 -16.87
C GLY A 19 -9.24 0.03 -16.58
N ASN A 20 -8.20 -0.59 -17.12
CA ASN A 20 -7.89 -2.00 -16.84
C ASN A 20 -7.14 -2.14 -15.52
N ARG A 21 -7.89 -2.19 -14.42
CA ARG A 21 -7.40 -2.20 -13.04
C ARG A 21 -6.36 -3.29 -12.78
N LYS A 22 -6.61 -4.54 -13.24
CA LYS A 22 -5.67 -5.67 -13.07
C LYS A 22 -4.36 -5.42 -13.79
N LYS A 23 -4.43 -4.96 -15.02
CA LYS A 23 -3.24 -4.63 -15.82
C LYS A 23 -2.45 -3.47 -15.20
N ASN A 24 -3.14 -2.48 -14.64
CA ASN A 24 -2.49 -1.38 -13.93
C ASN A 24 -1.70 -1.87 -12.73
N ILE A 25 -2.26 -2.77 -11.91
CA ILE A 25 -1.55 -3.38 -10.78
C ILE A 25 -0.32 -4.15 -11.28
N GLN A 26 -0.46 -5.01 -12.30
CA GLN A 26 0.65 -5.78 -12.87
C GLN A 26 1.78 -4.89 -13.41
N ASN A 27 1.42 -3.84 -14.16
CA ASN A 27 2.38 -2.88 -14.69
C ASN A 27 3.09 -2.10 -13.57
N CYS A 28 2.36 -1.76 -12.49
CA CYS A 28 2.94 -1.11 -11.33
C CYS A 28 3.98 -1.99 -10.63
N ILE A 29 3.63 -3.25 -10.36
CA ILE A 29 4.55 -4.23 -9.76
C ILE A 29 5.81 -4.37 -10.62
N HIS A 30 5.65 -4.49 -11.94
CA HIS A 30 6.78 -4.55 -12.87
C HIS A 30 7.65 -3.30 -12.80
N SER A 31 7.04 -2.10 -12.79
CA SER A 31 7.75 -0.82 -12.68
C SER A 31 8.53 -0.71 -11.37
N ILE A 32 7.93 -1.13 -10.24
CA ILE A 32 8.59 -1.16 -8.94
C ILE A 32 9.78 -2.11 -8.96
N ASN A 33 9.61 -3.33 -9.50
CA ASN A 33 10.66 -4.34 -9.53
C ASN A 33 11.83 -3.99 -10.47
N ASN A 34 11.60 -3.13 -11.45
CA ASN A 34 12.64 -2.62 -12.35
C ASN A 34 13.48 -1.47 -11.76
N CYS A 35 13.09 -0.95 -10.59
CA CYS A 35 13.88 0.06 -9.90
C CYS A 35 15.15 -0.55 -9.31
N LYS A 36 16.32 0.00 -9.62
CA LYS A 36 17.65 -0.53 -9.22
C LYS A 36 17.78 -0.81 -7.73
N ASN A 37 17.11 -0.03 -6.89
CA ASN A 37 17.23 -0.09 -5.43
C ASN A 37 16.04 -0.77 -4.75
N ILE A 38 15.21 -1.47 -5.50
CA ILE A 38 14.01 -2.14 -5.01
C ILE A 38 13.92 -3.54 -5.62
N LYS A 39 13.55 -4.51 -4.79
CA LYS A 39 13.22 -5.86 -5.20
C LYS A 39 11.85 -6.23 -4.64
N VAL A 40 10.92 -6.64 -5.49
CA VAL A 40 9.64 -7.21 -5.05
C VAL A 40 9.87 -8.63 -4.57
N VAL A 41 9.51 -8.90 -3.32
CA VAL A 41 9.75 -10.20 -2.65
C VAL A 41 8.51 -11.07 -2.66
N ALA A 42 7.34 -10.46 -2.40
CA ALA A 42 6.07 -11.17 -2.36
C ALA A 42 4.92 -10.26 -2.81
N VAL A 43 3.86 -10.87 -3.34
CA VAL A 43 2.65 -10.18 -3.81
C VAL A 43 1.44 -10.97 -3.30
N SER A 44 0.48 -10.29 -2.68
CA SER A 44 -0.79 -10.89 -2.27
C SER A 44 -1.70 -11.19 -3.45
N SER A 45 -2.78 -11.91 -3.21
CA SER A 45 -3.93 -11.97 -4.09
C SER A 45 -4.53 -10.58 -4.33
N LEU A 46 -5.35 -10.45 -5.36
CA LEU A 46 -6.10 -9.23 -5.67
C LEU A 46 -7.42 -9.22 -4.91
N TYR A 47 -7.71 -8.09 -4.27
CA TYR A 47 -8.92 -7.86 -3.49
C TYR A 47 -9.73 -6.71 -4.08
N GLU A 48 -11.04 -6.91 -4.25
CA GLU A 48 -11.94 -5.87 -4.72
C GLU A 48 -12.53 -5.11 -3.54
N SER A 49 -12.71 -3.80 -3.68
CA SER A 49 -13.36 -2.97 -2.66
C SER A 49 -14.10 -1.79 -3.30
N SER A 50 -15.26 -1.44 -2.74
CA SER A 50 -16.00 -0.28 -3.17
C SER A 50 -15.29 1.03 -2.80
N PRO A 51 -15.47 2.11 -3.60
CA PRO A 51 -14.95 3.43 -3.28
C PRO A 51 -15.54 3.95 -1.96
N MET A 52 -14.67 4.43 -1.05
CA MET A 52 -15.12 4.87 0.28
C MET A 52 -15.90 6.19 0.28
N TYR A 53 -15.70 7.05 -0.73
CA TYR A 53 -16.22 8.43 -0.72
C TYR A 53 -17.11 8.79 -1.90
N ASN A 54 -16.97 8.12 -3.03
CA ASN A 54 -17.76 8.38 -4.22
C ASN A 54 -18.19 7.07 -4.86
N LEU A 55 -19.37 6.59 -4.49
CA LEU A 55 -19.93 5.31 -4.92
C LEU A 55 -20.28 5.24 -6.42
N SER A 56 -20.22 6.35 -7.16
CA SER A 56 -20.40 6.38 -8.62
C SER A 56 -19.14 5.95 -9.38
N GLN A 57 -18.02 5.79 -8.69
CA GLN A 57 -16.77 5.34 -9.30
C GLN A 57 -16.73 3.82 -9.39
N GLN A 58 -15.92 3.32 -10.32
CA GLN A 58 -15.61 1.90 -10.42
C GLN A 58 -14.94 1.40 -9.12
N ASP A 59 -15.25 0.18 -8.71
CA ASP A 59 -14.61 -0.49 -7.58
C ASP A 59 -13.10 -0.57 -7.76
N TYR A 60 -12.39 -0.52 -6.65
CA TYR A 60 -10.93 -0.70 -6.61
C TYR A 60 -10.57 -2.17 -6.74
N ILE A 61 -9.45 -2.44 -7.40
CA ILE A 61 -8.66 -3.65 -7.18
C ILE A 61 -7.43 -3.25 -6.38
N ASN A 62 -7.18 -3.99 -5.30
CA ASN A 62 -6.12 -3.73 -4.34
C ASN A 62 -5.25 -4.97 -4.16
N CYS A 63 -3.99 -4.77 -3.84
CA CYS A 63 -3.11 -5.80 -3.30
C CYS A 63 -2.07 -5.17 -2.37
N VAL A 64 -1.40 -6.00 -1.60
CA VAL A 64 -0.22 -5.63 -0.82
C VAL A 64 0.98 -6.35 -1.40
N ILE A 65 2.10 -5.66 -1.50
CA ILE A 65 3.38 -6.23 -1.89
C ILE A 65 4.42 -6.02 -0.80
N GLU A 66 5.31 -6.99 -0.65
CA GLU A 66 6.51 -6.85 0.16
C GLU A 66 7.69 -6.54 -0.76
N ILE A 67 8.46 -5.55 -0.38
CA ILE A 67 9.68 -5.17 -1.08
C ILE A 67 10.88 -5.15 -0.14
N GLU A 68 12.05 -5.45 -0.68
CA GLU A 68 13.34 -5.10 -0.12
C GLU A 68 13.88 -3.86 -0.83
N THR A 69 14.36 -2.88 -0.08
CA THR A 69 14.86 -1.63 -0.66
C THR A 69 16.06 -1.06 0.10
N THR A 70 16.94 -0.39 -0.62
CA THR A 70 18.02 0.43 -0.05
C THR A 70 17.65 1.91 0.00
N LEU A 71 16.48 2.28 -0.53
CA LEU A 71 16.00 3.67 -0.48
C LEU A 71 15.55 4.03 0.94
N LYS A 72 15.94 5.20 1.41
CA LYS A 72 15.37 5.80 2.63
C LYS A 72 13.88 6.10 2.43
N PRO A 73 13.06 6.18 3.50
CA PRO A 73 11.60 6.31 3.40
C PRO A 73 11.12 7.43 2.48
N LEU A 74 11.65 8.65 2.59
CA LEU A 74 11.26 9.78 1.73
C LEU A 74 11.69 9.59 0.27
N LYS A 75 12.79 8.86 0.02
CA LYS A 75 13.21 8.54 -1.35
C LYS A 75 12.31 7.47 -1.96
N LEU A 76 11.89 6.48 -1.16
CA LEU A 76 10.91 5.48 -1.57
C LEU A 76 9.57 6.15 -1.92
N LEU A 77 9.09 7.09 -1.09
CA LEU A 77 7.88 7.86 -1.36
C LEU A 77 7.98 8.60 -2.70
N LYS A 78 9.08 9.31 -2.94
CA LYS A 78 9.31 10.03 -4.21
C LYS A 78 9.35 9.10 -5.41
N ASN A 79 9.97 7.92 -5.26
CA ASN A 79 10.01 6.90 -6.31
C ASN A 79 8.59 6.38 -6.63
N ASN A 80 7.80 6.08 -5.62
CA ASN A 80 6.42 5.63 -5.80
C ASN A 80 5.57 6.71 -6.51
N GLN A 81 5.71 7.97 -6.12
CA GLN A 81 5.03 9.10 -6.77
C GLN A 81 5.43 9.27 -8.24
N LEU A 82 6.69 9.02 -8.57
CA LEU A 82 7.16 9.05 -9.95
C LEU A 82 6.55 7.92 -10.78
N ILE A 83 6.47 6.72 -10.23
CA ILE A 83 5.81 5.58 -10.90
C ILE A 83 4.33 5.90 -11.14
N GLU A 84 3.60 6.41 -10.13
CA GLU A 84 2.21 6.83 -10.28
C GLU A 84 2.03 7.85 -11.42
N LYS A 85 2.89 8.87 -11.46
CA LYS A 85 2.88 9.90 -12.51
C LYS A 85 3.13 9.30 -13.89
N ASN A 86 4.12 8.44 -14.03
CA ASN A 86 4.49 7.79 -15.30
C ASN A 86 3.38 6.84 -15.80
N MET A 87 2.57 6.31 -14.88
CA MET A 87 1.40 5.48 -15.19
C MET A 87 0.13 6.31 -15.45
N GLY A 88 0.25 7.63 -15.58
CA GLY A 88 -0.86 8.50 -15.96
C GLY A 88 -1.71 9.01 -14.79
N ARG A 89 -1.27 8.87 -13.54
CA ARG A 89 -1.97 9.48 -12.42
C ARG A 89 -1.86 11.01 -12.49
N VAL A 90 -3.00 11.68 -12.64
CA VAL A 90 -3.10 13.14 -12.57
C VAL A 90 -3.48 13.52 -11.14
N ARG A 91 -2.64 14.29 -10.46
CA ARG A 91 -2.98 14.90 -9.16
C ARG A 91 -3.77 16.17 -9.42
N SER A 92 -5.07 16.12 -9.18
CA SER A 92 -5.95 17.29 -9.24
C SER A 92 -6.19 17.88 -7.85
N LEU A 93 -6.67 19.12 -7.79
CA LEU A 93 -7.11 19.75 -6.54
C LEU A 93 -8.37 19.07 -5.98
N ALA A 94 -9.16 18.43 -6.84
CA ALA A 94 -10.32 17.67 -6.42
C ALA A 94 -9.90 16.36 -5.73
N ARG A 95 -10.40 16.16 -4.50
CA ARG A 95 -10.14 14.94 -3.72
C ARG A 95 -10.94 13.75 -4.26
N ASN A 96 -10.47 12.54 -3.97
CA ASN A 96 -11.18 11.28 -4.24
C ASN A 96 -11.53 11.06 -5.72
N GLN A 97 -10.67 11.48 -6.63
CA GLN A 97 -10.82 11.20 -8.07
C GLN A 97 -10.42 9.75 -8.40
N PRO A 98 -11.02 9.15 -9.45
CA PRO A 98 -10.56 7.87 -9.97
C PRO A 98 -9.08 7.93 -10.34
N ARG A 99 -8.36 6.83 -10.14
CA ARG A 99 -6.91 6.79 -10.37
C ARG A 99 -6.46 5.50 -11.02
N THR A 100 -5.53 5.65 -11.95
CA THR A 100 -4.90 4.52 -12.64
C THR A 100 -4.17 3.62 -11.64
N ILE A 101 -3.44 4.24 -10.72
CA ILE A 101 -2.70 3.55 -9.65
C ILE A 101 -2.49 4.47 -8.45
N ASP A 102 -2.51 3.87 -7.27
CA ASP A 102 -2.17 4.47 -5.99
C ASP A 102 -1.17 3.57 -5.28
N ILE A 103 -0.08 4.13 -4.76
CA ILE A 103 0.99 3.38 -4.09
C ILE A 103 1.22 4.00 -2.72
N ASP A 104 0.73 3.33 -1.67
CA ASP A 104 0.90 3.77 -0.28
C ASP A 104 1.98 2.93 0.42
N ILE A 105 2.90 3.59 1.15
CA ILE A 105 3.83 2.92 2.05
C ILE A 105 3.07 2.56 3.33
N LEU A 106 2.88 1.27 3.60
CA LEU A 106 2.19 0.78 4.78
C LEU A 106 3.11 0.73 5.99
N THR A 107 4.27 0.09 5.81
CA THR A 107 5.30 -0.08 6.84
C THR A 107 6.69 0.08 6.22
N TYR A 108 7.66 0.38 7.06
CA TYR A 108 9.07 0.43 6.67
C TYR A 108 9.90 -0.15 7.83
N ASN A 109 10.35 -1.40 7.71
CA ASN A 109 10.82 -2.22 8.85
C ASN A 109 9.83 -2.12 10.02
N SER A 110 10.34 -1.94 11.24
CA SER A 110 9.58 -1.63 12.46
C SER A 110 9.57 -0.14 12.80
N GLU A 111 9.95 0.73 11.84
CA GLU A 111 10.09 2.16 12.10
C GLU A 111 8.74 2.86 12.23
N ILE A 112 8.68 3.83 13.13
CA ILE A 112 7.57 4.78 13.25
C ILE A 112 8.10 6.12 12.76
N ILE A 113 7.51 6.62 11.65
CA ILE A 113 7.95 7.84 10.97
C ILE A 113 6.81 8.84 11.01
N SER A 114 7.10 10.05 11.45
CA SER A 114 6.14 11.17 11.48
C SER A 114 6.80 12.41 10.87
N GLU A 115 6.87 12.41 9.55
CA GLU A 115 7.35 13.53 8.74
C GLU A 115 6.16 14.29 8.14
N GLU A 116 6.39 15.52 7.67
CA GLU A 116 5.35 16.35 7.07
C GLU A 116 4.61 15.64 5.92
N ASN A 117 5.35 14.93 5.07
CA ASN A 117 4.81 14.28 3.87
C ASN A 117 4.75 12.75 3.96
N LEU A 118 5.16 12.15 5.09
CA LEU A 118 5.21 10.70 5.26
C LEU A 118 4.94 10.29 6.70
N ARG A 119 3.89 9.50 6.89
CA ARG A 119 3.61 8.81 8.15
C ARG A 119 3.65 7.30 7.94
N VAL A 120 4.45 6.62 8.74
CA VAL A 120 4.61 5.15 8.72
C VAL A 120 4.56 4.66 10.18
N PRO A 121 3.75 3.65 10.48
CA PRO A 121 2.78 2.98 9.60
C PRO A 121 1.75 3.93 9.02
N HIS A 122 1.21 3.57 7.84
CA HIS A 122 0.18 4.40 7.19
C HIS A 122 -0.98 4.68 8.15
N PRO A 123 -1.42 5.95 8.36
CA PRO A 123 -2.37 6.31 9.42
C PRO A 123 -3.71 5.57 9.35
N ARG A 124 -4.13 5.15 8.15
CA ARG A 124 -5.42 4.49 7.92
C ARG A 124 -5.29 2.98 7.69
N ILE A 125 -4.13 2.37 7.98
CA ILE A 125 -3.91 0.94 7.79
C ILE A 125 -4.89 0.11 8.63
N PHE A 126 -5.22 0.59 9.83
CA PHE A 126 -6.06 -0.11 10.80
C PHE A 126 -7.56 -0.03 10.52
N GLU A 127 -7.97 0.80 9.54
CA GLU A 127 -9.38 1.08 9.19
C GLU A 127 -9.80 0.45 7.86
N ARG A 128 -8.88 -0.23 7.16
CA ARG A 128 -9.08 -0.65 5.77
C ARG A 128 -8.96 -2.15 5.61
N LYS A 129 -10.09 -2.87 5.55
CA LYS A 129 -10.10 -4.32 5.31
C LYS A 129 -9.41 -4.72 4.01
N PHE A 130 -9.53 -3.91 2.95
CA PHE A 130 -8.87 -4.15 1.67
C PHE A 130 -7.34 -3.97 1.72
N VAL A 131 -6.80 -3.51 2.86
CA VAL A 131 -5.37 -3.50 3.19
C VAL A 131 -5.04 -4.62 4.17
N LEU A 132 -5.85 -4.80 5.23
CA LEU A 132 -5.59 -5.79 6.28
C LEU A 132 -5.70 -7.23 5.77
N ASN A 133 -6.67 -7.55 4.91
CA ASN A 133 -6.83 -8.90 4.37
C ASN A 133 -5.62 -9.34 3.52
N PRO A 134 -5.17 -8.56 2.50
CA PRO A 134 -3.97 -8.93 1.76
C PRO A 134 -2.70 -8.90 2.63
N LEU A 135 -2.65 -8.03 3.64
CA LEU A 135 -1.53 -8.01 4.58
C LEU A 135 -1.49 -9.27 5.46
N PHE A 136 -2.65 -9.73 5.94
CA PHE A 136 -2.78 -10.99 6.67
C PHE A 136 -2.35 -12.19 5.81
N GLU A 137 -2.74 -12.21 4.53
CA GLU A 137 -2.32 -13.25 3.58
C GLU A 137 -0.79 -13.33 3.46
N LEU A 138 -0.11 -12.18 3.35
CA LEU A 138 1.35 -12.15 3.16
C LEU A 138 2.14 -12.39 4.43
N LYS A 139 1.70 -11.85 5.56
CA LYS A 139 2.50 -11.78 6.80
C LYS A 139 1.91 -12.60 7.94
N GLY A 140 0.71 -13.16 7.76
CA GLY A 140 0.01 -13.84 8.85
C GLY A 140 -0.49 -12.88 9.93
N ASN A 141 -0.70 -13.42 11.12
CA ASN A 141 -1.31 -12.69 12.24
C ASN A 141 -0.28 -11.89 13.06
N ILE A 142 0.41 -10.97 12.39
CA ILE A 142 1.42 -10.09 13.01
C ILE A 142 0.77 -8.90 13.73
N VAL A 143 1.57 -8.22 14.55
CA VAL A 143 1.28 -6.88 15.09
C VAL A 143 1.98 -5.84 14.22
N ILE A 144 1.23 -4.83 13.77
CA ILE A 144 1.80 -3.71 13.01
C ILE A 144 2.46 -2.73 13.99
N PRO A 145 3.67 -2.22 13.71
CA PRO A 145 4.32 -1.24 14.57
C PRO A 145 3.40 -0.08 14.97
N GLY A 146 3.46 0.35 16.22
CA GLY A 146 2.60 1.44 16.74
C GLY A 146 1.17 1.00 17.10
N ASN A 147 0.87 -0.30 17.06
CA ASN A 147 -0.37 -0.89 17.55
C ASN A 147 -0.03 -2.07 18.46
N ASP A 148 -0.96 -2.48 19.31
CA ASP A 148 -0.85 -3.62 20.21
C ASP A 148 -1.70 -4.82 19.76
N LYS A 149 -2.57 -4.62 18.76
CA LYS A 149 -3.49 -5.64 18.25
C LYS A 149 -2.89 -6.39 17.06
N LYS A 150 -3.20 -7.66 16.97
CA LYS A 150 -2.92 -8.49 15.81
C LYS A 150 -3.86 -8.15 14.65
N ILE A 151 -3.41 -8.42 13.42
CA ILE A 151 -4.20 -8.12 12.20
C ILE A 151 -5.57 -8.79 12.24
N GLU A 152 -5.65 -10.03 12.70
CA GLU A 152 -6.92 -10.77 12.81
C GLU A 152 -7.93 -10.08 13.73
N ASP A 153 -7.47 -9.53 14.86
CA ASP A 153 -8.32 -8.81 15.81
C ASP A 153 -8.85 -7.51 15.19
N LEU A 154 -8.00 -6.80 14.45
CA LEU A 154 -8.39 -5.60 13.70
C LEU A 154 -9.45 -5.91 12.64
N ILE A 155 -9.29 -7.02 11.90
CA ILE A 155 -10.29 -7.45 10.89
C ILE A 155 -11.62 -7.76 11.58
N LYS A 156 -11.62 -8.53 12.67
CA LYS A 156 -12.84 -8.86 13.45
C LYS A 156 -13.53 -7.61 13.99
N GLU A 157 -12.79 -6.60 14.42
CA GLU A 157 -13.36 -5.33 14.89
C GLU A 157 -14.05 -4.55 13.76
N LEU A 158 -13.47 -4.57 12.55
CA LEU A 158 -14.08 -3.93 11.38
C LEU A 158 -15.33 -4.68 10.92
N ASP A 159 -15.36 -6.02 11.00
CA ASP A 159 -16.55 -6.82 10.71
C ASP A 159 -17.72 -6.44 11.64
N LYS A 160 -17.46 -6.41 12.95
CA LYS A 160 -18.48 -6.03 13.95
C LYS A 160 -19.02 -4.60 13.77
N LYS A 161 -18.22 -3.70 13.21
CA LYS A 161 -18.67 -2.32 12.90
C LYS A 161 -19.57 -2.27 11.66
N SER A 162 -19.32 -3.14 10.69
CA SER A 162 -20.12 -3.24 9.46
C SER A 162 -21.49 -3.87 9.70
N ASP A 163 -21.61 -4.75 10.70
CA ASP A 163 -22.87 -5.45 11.05
C ASP A 163 -23.83 -4.60 11.91
N LYS A 164 -23.40 -3.38 12.33
CA LYS A 164 -24.19 -2.44 13.13
C LYS A 164 -24.75 -1.31 12.24
N ILE A 165 -25.63 -1.64 11.30
CA ILE A 165 -26.47 -0.69 10.53
C ILE A 165 -27.91 -0.90 10.92
#